data_f72189ca70f4763fd4b47644d59edbec
#
_entry.id   f72189ca70f4763fd4b47644d59edbec
#
_cell.length_a   1.000
_cell.length_b   1.000
_cell.length_c   1.000
_cell.angle_alpha   90.00
_cell.angle_beta   90.00
_cell.angle_gamma   90.00
#
_symmetry.space_group_name_H-M   'P 1'
#
loop_
_entity.id
_entity.type
_entity.pdbx_description
1 polymer ?
#
loop_
_entity_poly.entity_id
_entity_poly.type
_entity_poly.pdbx_seq_one_letter_code
_entity_poly.pdbx_strand_id
1 'polypeptide(L)'
;DSLETEDSQSEDTVEDYEMEGQHDGLTIQNAMLAVYNYLQENNALQNMAFSYTANAKGEVYGIVSETQETKDGNTVNVRYCLYDNGAKTDADGNSCEELVLEKVYPDGNYETELVDFYLVNTDTMQVTDEQKNTW
;
A
#
# COMPACT_ATOMS: atom_id res chain seq x y z
N ASP A 1 -8.46 -26.64 13.76
CA ASP A 1 -8.87 -26.26 13.98
C ASP A 1 -9.11 -26.11 13.47
N SER A 2 -8.85 -26.17 13.19
CA SER A 2 -9.20 -25.77 13.25
C SER A 2 -9.46 -25.68 12.65
N LEU A 3 -9.14 -25.67 12.27
CA LEU A 3 -9.42 -25.33 12.15
C LEU A 3 -9.56 -25.18 11.62
N GLU A 4 -9.14 -25.20 11.34
CA GLU A 4 -9.22 -24.82 11.28
C GLU A 4 -9.27 -24.55 10.65
N THR A 5 -9.18 -24.77 10.41
CA THR A 5 -9.26 -24.33 10.15
C THR A 5 -9.17 -24.22 9.47
N GLU A 6 -8.87 -24.22 9.16
CA GLU A 6 -8.70 -23.85 8.97
C GLU A 6 -8.52 -23.64 8.40
N ASP A 7 -8.50 -24.08 8.17
CA ASP A 7 -8.30 -23.65 7.92
C ASP A 7 -8.01 -23.64 7.38
N SER A 8 -7.60 -23.62 7.11
CA SER A 8 -7.27 -23.22 7.06
C SER A 8 -6.87 -23.34 6.61
N GLN A 9 -6.49 -23.15 6.49
CA GLN A 9 -6.04 -22.87 6.63
C GLN A 9 -5.53 -22.84 6.43
N SER A 10 -5.26 -22.95 6.21
CA SER A 10 -4.84 -22.63 6.57
C SER A 10 -4.49 -22.76 6.37
N GLU A 11 -4.18 -22.63 6.37
CA GLU A 11 -3.80 -22.31 6.91
C GLU A 11 -3.45 -22.28 7.09
N ASP A 12 -3.19 -22.58 6.91
CA ASP A 12 -2.84 -22.22 7.60
C ASP A 12 -2.54 -22.18 7.64
N THR A 13 -2.19 -22.27 7.68
CA THR A 13 -1.81 -21.87 8.29
C THR A 13 -1.55 -21.73 8.44
N VAL A 14 -1.24 -21.90 8.22
CA VAL A 14 -0.92 -21.42 8.85
C VAL A 14 -1.06 -21.30 9.14
N GLU A 15 -0.57 -21.39 9.24
CA GLU A 15 -0.64 -21.00 10.00
C GLU A 15 -1.02 -20.54 10.37
N ASP A 16 -0.87 -21.06 10.21
CA ASP A 16 -1.23 -20.44 10.90
C ASP A 16 -1.11 -19.76 11.93
N TYR A 17 -0.54 -20.13 12.14
CA TYR A 17 -0.47 -19.11 13.17
C TYR A 17 -0.10 -17.78 12.56
N GLU A 18 -0.60 -16.72 13.16
CA GLU A 18 -0.32 -15.39 12.68
C GLU A 18 0.72 -14.73 13.53
N MET A 19 1.55 -13.91 12.92
CA MET A 19 2.46 -13.06 13.66
C MET A 19 1.66 -11.93 14.29
N GLU A 20 2.04 -11.61 15.52
CA GLU A 20 1.37 -10.53 16.25
C GLU A 20 1.48 -9.23 15.47
N GLY A 21 0.37 -8.52 15.37
CA GLY A 21 0.33 -7.20 14.73
C GLY A 21 0.10 -7.22 13.23
N GLN A 22 -0.01 -8.39 12.63
CA GLN A 22 -0.24 -8.46 11.19
C GLN A 22 -1.72 -8.50 10.87
N HIS A 23 -2.09 -7.94 9.73
CA HIS A 23 -3.45 -7.93 9.23
C HIS A 23 -3.55 -8.81 8.00
N ASP A 24 -4.77 -9.27 7.69
CA ASP A 24 -4.98 -10.16 6.55
C ASP A 24 -4.94 -9.37 5.24
N GLY A 25 -4.93 -10.12 4.13
CA GLY A 25 -4.83 -9.52 2.80
C GLY A 25 -5.99 -8.61 2.45
N LEU A 26 -7.20 -8.93 2.92
CA LEU A 26 -8.35 -8.10 2.64
C LEU A 26 -8.25 -6.77 3.38
N THR A 27 -7.79 -6.78 4.62
CA THR A 27 -7.57 -5.56 5.38
C THR A 27 -6.53 -4.68 4.69
N ILE A 28 -5.45 -5.28 4.22
CA ILE A 28 -4.39 -4.56 3.52
C ILE A 28 -4.93 -3.94 2.24
N GLN A 29 -5.71 -4.70 1.46
CA GLN A 29 -6.30 -4.19 0.23
C GLN A 29 -7.25 -3.03 0.50
N ASN A 30 -8.08 -3.17 1.54
CA ASN A 30 -9.00 -2.10 1.92
C ASN A 30 -8.26 -0.86 2.37
N ALA A 31 -7.14 -1.03 3.09
CA ALA A 31 -6.31 0.11 3.50
C ALA A 31 -5.71 0.81 2.29
N MET A 32 -5.25 0.05 1.30
CA MET A 32 -4.73 0.64 0.07
C MET A 32 -5.81 1.43 -0.67
N LEU A 33 -7.03 0.88 -0.71
CA LEU A 33 -8.14 1.57 -1.36
C LEU A 33 -8.50 2.85 -0.60
N ALA A 34 -8.41 2.83 0.73
CA ALA A 34 -8.66 4.01 1.54
C ALA A 34 -7.64 5.11 1.21
N VAL A 35 -6.36 4.76 1.06
CA VAL A 35 -5.33 5.73 0.67
C VAL A 35 -5.60 6.23 -0.74
N TYR A 36 -5.97 5.35 -1.66
CA TYR A 36 -6.32 5.75 -3.02
C TYR A 36 -7.42 6.82 -3.01
N ASN A 37 -8.50 6.57 -2.24
CA ASN A 37 -9.60 7.51 -2.15
C ASN A 37 -9.15 8.84 -1.53
N TYR A 38 -8.29 8.77 -0.52
CA TYR A 38 -7.73 9.96 0.11
C TYR A 38 -6.94 10.79 -0.90
N LEU A 39 -6.09 10.13 -1.68
CA LEU A 39 -5.30 10.82 -2.69
C LEU A 39 -6.19 11.44 -3.77
N GLN A 40 -7.25 10.72 -4.16
CA GLN A 40 -8.17 11.20 -5.18
C GLN A 40 -8.94 12.43 -4.70
N GLU A 41 -9.40 12.39 -3.46
CA GLU A 41 -10.12 13.52 -2.87
C GLU A 41 -9.27 14.78 -2.79
N ASN A 42 -7.95 14.60 -2.65
CA ASN A 42 -7.02 15.71 -2.54
C ASN A 42 -6.39 16.09 -3.88
N ASN A 43 -6.83 15.46 -4.96
CA ASN A 43 -6.28 15.69 -6.30
C ASN A 43 -4.76 15.59 -6.33
N ALA A 44 -4.24 14.60 -5.60
CA ALA A 44 -2.81 14.51 -5.38
C ALA A 44 -2.04 14.06 -6.62
N LEU A 45 -2.66 13.24 -7.46
CA LEU A 45 -1.98 12.63 -8.59
C LEU A 45 -2.86 12.74 -9.85
N GLN A 46 -2.23 12.59 -11.02
CA GLN A 46 -2.93 12.61 -12.29
C GLN A 46 -3.27 11.19 -12.74
N ASN A 47 -4.31 11.07 -13.56
CA ASN A 47 -4.70 9.79 -14.19
C ASN A 47 -4.87 8.68 -13.16
N MET A 48 -5.62 8.94 -12.12
CA MET A 48 -5.77 7.99 -11.02
C MET A 48 -6.71 6.85 -11.39
N ALA A 49 -6.27 5.63 -11.10
CA ALA A 49 -7.07 4.42 -11.23
C ALA A 49 -6.42 3.38 -10.33
N PHE A 50 -7.23 2.61 -9.62
CA PHE A 50 -6.71 1.66 -8.65
C PHE A 50 -6.65 0.26 -9.22
N SER A 51 -5.51 -0.41 -9.01
CA SER A 51 -5.31 -1.78 -9.43
C SER A 51 -4.50 -2.51 -8.36
N TYR A 52 -5.07 -3.59 -7.81
CA TYR A 52 -4.39 -4.40 -6.79
C TYR A 52 -3.76 -5.60 -7.50
N THR A 53 -2.46 -5.76 -7.39
CA THR A 53 -1.75 -6.73 -8.20
C THR A 53 -0.60 -7.36 -7.41
N ALA A 54 0.08 -8.31 -8.02
CA ALA A 54 1.21 -8.97 -7.39
C ALA A 54 2.39 -8.99 -8.35
N ASN A 55 3.59 -8.88 -7.80
CA ASN A 55 4.80 -8.99 -8.62
C ASN A 55 5.20 -10.47 -8.77
N ALA A 56 6.31 -10.71 -9.46
CA ALA A 56 6.77 -12.07 -9.74
C ALA A 56 7.08 -12.87 -8.48
N LYS A 57 7.37 -12.18 -7.38
CA LYS A 57 7.67 -12.83 -6.10
C LYS A 57 6.43 -13.09 -5.27
N GLY A 58 5.26 -12.70 -5.77
CA GLY A 58 4.01 -12.85 -5.03
C GLY A 58 3.71 -11.73 -4.06
N GLU A 59 4.52 -10.69 -4.03
CA GLU A 59 4.27 -9.53 -3.17
C GLU A 59 3.17 -8.68 -3.80
N VAL A 60 2.19 -8.31 -2.98
CA VAL A 60 1.06 -7.53 -3.48
C VAL A 60 1.31 -6.05 -3.30
N TYR A 61 0.76 -5.27 -4.22
CA TYR A 61 0.85 -3.81 -4.15
C TYR A 61 -0.32 -3.21 -4.93
N GLY A 62 -0.55 -1.93 -4.70
CA GLY A 62 -1.63 -1.22 -5.39
C GLY A 62 -1.04 -0.19 -6.33
N ILE A 63 -1.50 -0.18 -7.58
CA ILE A 63 -1.16 0.89 -8.52
C ILE A 63 -2.26 1.93 -8.40
N VAL A 64 -1.88 3.19 -8.19
CA VAL A 64 -2.87 4.25 -7.99
C VAL A 64 -2.85 5.29 -9.10
N SER A 65 -1.77 5.34 -9.90
CA SER A 65 -1.68 6.29 -11.01
C SER A 65 -0.63 5.83 -12.00
N GLU A 66 -0.92 6.04 -13.28
CA GLU A 66 0.08 5.85 -14.34
C GLU A 66 0.01 7.08 -15.23
N THR A 67 1.15 7.72 -15.44
CA THR A 67 1.19 8.95 -16.18
C THR A 67 2.57 9.12 -16.82
N GLN A 68 2.80 10.28 -17.42
CA GLN A 68 4.09 10.64 -18.00
C GLN A 68 4.54 11.95 -17.39
N GLU A 69 5.84 12.06 -17.19
CA GLU A 69 6.45 13.29 -16.65
C GLU A 69 7.71 13.59 -17.43
N THR A 70 8.16 14.82 -17.30
CA THR A 70 9.43 15.23 -17.89
C THR A 70 10.52 15.08 -16.83
N LYS A 71 11.59 14.36 -17.18
CA LYS A 71 12.73 14.20 -16.30
C LYS A 71 13.99 14.26 -17.13
N ASP A 72 14.91 15.14 -16.76
CA ASP A 72 16.17 15.35 -17.47
C ASP A 72 15.95 15.66 -18.96
N GLY A 73 14.88 16.39 -19.25
CA GLY A 73 14.57 16.77 -20.62
C GLY A 73 13.86 15.72 -21.43
N ASN A 74 13.55 14.57 -20.83
CA ASN A 74 12.90 13.46 -21.52
C ASN A 74 11.52 13.21 -20.95
N THR A 75 10.61 12.70 -21.80
CA THR A 75 9.32 12.24 -21.34
C THR A 75 9.48 10.80 -20.86
N VAL A 76 9.11 10.55 -19.62
CA VAL A 76 9.26 9.24 -19.00
C VAL A 76 7.93 8.76 -18.46
N ASN A 77 7.75 7.44 -18.49
CA ASN A 77 6.58 6.82 -17.89
C ASN A 77 6.78 6.73 -16.38
N VAL A 78 5.71 7.03 -15.63
CA VAL A 78 5.75 7.05 -14.17
C VAL A 78 4.54 6.29 -13.66
N ARG A 79 4.77 5.51 -12.61
CA ARG A 79 3.71 4.76 -11.95
C ARG A 79 3.81 5.03 -10.46
N TYR A 80 2.69 5.37 -9.84
CA TYR A 80 2.64 5.55 -8.39
C TYR A 80 2.02 4.31 -7.78
N CYS A 81 2.71 3.73 -6.80
CA CYS A 81 2.32 2.45 -6.22
C CYS A 81 2.30 2.54 -4.70
N LEU A 82 1.35 1.81 -4.12
CA LEU A 82 1.26 1.65 -2.66
C LEU A 82 1.76 0.27 -2.28
N TYR A 83 2.63 0.23 -1.28
CA TYR A 83 3.16 -1.02 -0.73
C TYR A 83 2.83 -1.08 0.74
N ASP A 84 2.61 -2.30 1.22
CA ASP A 84 2.33 -2.52 2.63
C ASP A 84 3.62 -2.47 3.44
N ASN A 85 3.62 -1.69 4.49
CA ASN A 85 4.75 -1.56 5.39
C ASN A 85 4.44 -2.11 6.79
N GLY A 86 3.36 -2.86 6.92
CA GLY A 86 3.07 -3.62 8.12
C GLY A 86 2.10 -2.96 9.08
N ALA A 87 1.72 -3.72 10.08
CA ALA A 87 0.81 -3.28 11.11
C ALA A 87 1.54 -2.35 12.07
N LYS A 88 0.87 -1.29 12.48
CA LYS A 88 1.39 -0.29 13.42
C LYS A 88 0.32 0.08 14.41
N THR A 89 0.74 0.67 15.51
CA THR A 89 -0.18 1.25 16.48
C THR A 89 0.05 2.76 16.47
N ASP A 90 -1.02 3.54 16.36
CA ASP A 90 -0.87 4.98 16.35
C ASP A 90 -0.71 5.53 17.77
N ALA A 91 -0.60 6.86 17.89
CA ALA A 91 -0.36 7.51 19.17
C ALA A 91 -1.50 7.30 20.17
N ASP A 92 -2.70 7.04 19.66
CA ASP A 92 -3.89 6.83 20.48
C ASP A 92 -4.14 5.36 20.79
N GLY A 93 -3.26 4.47 20.37
CA GLY A 93 -3.39 3.05 20.61
C GLY A 93 -4.25 2.31 19.61
N ASN A 94 -4.61 2.94 18.50
CA ASN A 94 -5.44 2.30 17.48
C ASN A 94 -4.61 1.40 16.58
N SER A 95 -5.23 0.30 16.16
CA SER A 95 -4.61 -0.63 15.21
C SER A 95 -4.64 0.00 13.82
N CYS A 96 -3.48 0.06 13.17
CA CYS A 96 -3.33 0.67 11.87
C CYS A 96 -2.51 -0.21 10.94
N GLU A 97 -2.65 0.06 9.66
CA GLU A 97 -1.78 -0.49 8.64
C GLU A 97 -1.00 0.67 8.03
N GLU A 98 0.31 0.53 7.92
CA GLU A 98 1.13 1.58 7.32
C GLU A 98 1.39 1.24 5.86
N LEU A 99 1.12 2.20 4.99
CA LEU A 99 1.35 2.05 3.57
C LEU A 99 2.35 3.08 3.10
N VAL A 100 3.18 2.69 2.14
CA VAL A 100 4.17 3.59 1.57
C VAL A 100 3.81 3.82 0.11
N LEU A 101 3.84 5.09 -0.29
CA LEU A 101 3.61 5.50 -1.66
C LEU A 101 4.95 5.72 -2.32
N GLU A 102 5.17 5.07 -3.45
CA GLU A 102 6.43 5.18 -4.18
C GLU A 102 6.16 5.54 -5.62
N LYS A 103 7.11 6.27 -6.20
CA LYS A 103 7.10 6.65 -7.61
C LYS A 103 8.05 5.72 -8.34
N VAL A 104 7.51 4.96 -9.26
CA VAL A 104 8.23 3.91 -9.97
C VAL A 104 8.36 4.31 -11.43
N TYR A 105 9.52 4.02 -12.01
CA TYR A 105 9.75 4.25 -13.44
C TYR A 105 9.73 2.87 -14.12
N PRO A 106 8.56 2.49 -14.69
CA PRO A 106 8.39 1.10 -15.18
C PRO A 106 9.34 0.72 -16.29
N ASP A 107 9.89 1.70 -17.00
CA ASP A 107 10.86 1.41 -18.07
C ASP A 107 12.27 1.12 -17.52
N GLY A 108 12.46 1.28 -16.21
CA GLY A 108 13.73 0.93 -15.58
C GLY A 108 14.82 1.98 -15.75
N ASN A 109 14.47 3.18 -16.18
CA ASN A 109 15.46 4.23 -16.48
C ASN A 109 15.96 4.94 -15.24
N TYR A 110 15.19 4.92 -14.18
CA TYR A 110 15.50 5.65 -12.95
C TYR A 110 15.11 4.83 -11.74
N GLU A 111 15.74 5.13 -10.62
CA GLU A 111 15.43 4.43 -9.38
C GLU A 111 14.09 4.88 -8.81
N THR A 112 13.45 3.96 -8.10
CA THR A 112 12.20 4.22 -7.39
C THR A 112 12.43 5.30 -6.34
N GLU A 113 11.46 6.22 -6.24
CA GLU A 113 11.53 7.34 -5.29
C GLU A 113 10.42 7.18 -4.25
N LEU A 114 10.78 7.40 -3.00
CA LEU A 114 9.82 7.39 -1.91
C LEU A 114 9.02 8.68 -1.93
N VAL A 115 7.69 8.56 -1.85
CA VAL A 115 6.81 9.74 -1.88
C VAL A 115 6.30 10.09 -0.49
N ASP A 116 5.66 9.13 0.19
CA ASP A 116 5.06 9.43 1.48
C ASP A 116 4.68 8.14 2.20
N PHE A 117 4.31 8.28 3.47
CA PHE A 117 3.78 7.21 4.29
C PHE A 117 2.40 7.59 4.79
N TYR A 118 1.53 6.58 4.90
CA TYR A 118 0.15 6.77 5.37
C TYR A 118 -0.17 5.72 6.42
N LEU A 119 -0.83 6.15 7.49
CA LEU A 119 -1.41 5.22 8.46
C LEU A 119 -2.90 5.13 8.22
N VAL A 120 -3.42 3.93 8.15
CA VAL A 120 -4.84 3.70 7.96
C VAL A 120 -5.37 2.96 9.17
N ASN A 121 -6.30 3.57 9.87
CA ASN A 121 -6.98 2.93 11.00
C ASN A 121 -7.80 1.76 10.44
N THR A 122 -7.50 0.54 10.89
CA THR A 122 -8.11 -0.65 10.29
C THR A 122 -9.56 -0.84 10.68
N ASP A 123 -10.03 -0.15 11.72
CA ASP A 123 -11.43 -0.21 12.11
C ASP A 123 -12.30 0.78 11.35
N THR A 124 -11.77 1.96 11.08
CA THR A 124 -12.54 3.05 10.46
C THR A 124 -12.11 3.33 9.03
N MET A 125 -10.94 2.84 8.63
CA MET A 125 -10.30 3.13 7.33
C MET A 125 -9.99 4.62 7.17
N GLN A 126 -9.85 5.34 8.28
CA GLN A 126 -9.42 6.72 8.24
C GLN A 126 -7.93 6.80 7.98
N VAL A 127 -7.55 7.71 7.07
CA VAL A 127 -6.18 7.84 6.60
C VAL A 127 -5.52 9.03 7.26
N THR A 128 -4.29 8.83 7.75
CA THR A 128 -3.44 9.89 8.26
C THR A 128 -2.18 9.92 7.40
N ASP A 129 -1.88 11.10 6.87
CA ASP A 129 -0.68 11.34 6.08
C ASP A 129 0.46 11.64 7.04
N GLU A 130 1.48 10.79 7.06
CA GLU A 130 2.55 10.92 8.03
C GLU A 130 3.64 11.88 7.60
N GLN A 131 3.74 12.16 6.31
CA GLN A 131 4.71 13.10 5.76
C GLN A 131 6.12 12.86 6.30
N LYS A 132 6.50 11.59 6.36
CA LYS A 132 7.83 11.24 6.84
C LYS A 132 8.93 11.64 5.87
N ASN A 133 8.54 11.88 4.65
CA ASN A 133 9.49 12.23 3.59
C ASN A 133 9.49 13.73 3.41
N THR A 134 10.67 14.33 3.39
CA THR A 134 10.79 15.79 3.30
C THR A 134 11.15 16.27 1.91
N TRP A 135 10.89 15.50 0.95
CA TRP A 135 11.27 15.79 -0.44
C TRP A 135 10.42 16.79 -1.18
#